data_59c62618e4517c48abee1b51c9822b47
#
_entry.id   59c62618e4517c48abee1b51c9822b47
#
_cell.length_a   1.000
_cell.length_b   1.000
_cell.length_c   1.000
_cell.angle_alpha   90.00
_cell.angle_beta   90.00
_cell.angle_gamma   90.00
#
_symmetry.space_group_name_H-M   'P 1'
#
loop_
_entity.id
_entity.type
_entity.pdbx_description
1 polymer ?
#
loop_
_entity_poly.entity_id
_entity_poly.type
_entity_poly.pdbx_seq_one_letter_code
_entity_poly.pdbx_strand_id
1 'polypeptide(L)'
;MSESTVSREIRRNGGKSGGYNAKKAHEKAMGRSHRTPGNRAVSDTLKWRVRELITTEQWSPKQIPGRLKKEGYSISHETIYAMIRADKTGELARNCRHKMKYDKKANRRHETKATNIKNRVSIHERPPEADGTRFGDWEMDLIVDKHQNAILTLVERSTDRFLMEKLKHGKQAMSLAKVVWRLLLPYKGEGLKTITTDNGSEFAAHEWLSRKLGVRVYFTDSYSSWQKGNIENTNKLIRQYIPKGTDISTLTDRRIAAIQAKINRRPREKLNFLTPNEAFFKYYD
;
A
#
# COMPACT_ATOMS: atom_id res chain seq x y z
N MET A 1 42.19 22.52 -7.84
CA MET A 1 42.33 21.08 -7.52
C MET A 1 43.40 20.93 -6.44
N SER A 2 43.23 19.97 -5.50
CA SER A 2 44.31 19.70 -4.52
C SER A 2 45.43 18.90 -5.14
N GLU A 3 46.68 19.08 -4.61
CA GLU A 3 47.87 18.36 -5.08
C GLU A 3 47.69 16.84 -5.06
N SER A 4 46.99 16.32 -4.05
CA SER A 4 46.66 14.90 -3.93
C SER A 4 45.72 14.39 -5.04
N THR A 5 44.86 15.25 -5.59
CA THR A 5 43.99 14.90 -6.74
C THR A 5 44.79 14.84 -8.01
N VAL A 6 45.70 15.79 -8.24
CA VAL A 6 46.60 15.83 -9.42
C VAL A 6 47.55 14.63 -9.41
N SER A 7 48.19 14.34 -8.28
CA SER A 7 49.06 13.18 -8.10
C SER A 7 48.37 11.86 -8.41
N ARG A 8 47.14 11.67 -7.90
CA ARG A 8 46.31 10.48 -8.16
C ARG A 8 45.95 10.38 -9.65
N GLU A 9 45.63 11.49 -10.30
CA GLU A 9 45.31 11.53 -11.73
C GLU A 9 46.51 11.12 -12.58
N ILE A 10 47.69 11.70 -12.32
CA ILE A 10 48.95 11.36 -13.03
C ILE A 10 49.27 9.88 -12.84
N ARG A 11 49.21 9.38 -11.59
CA ARG A 11 49.49 7.97 -11.28
C ARG A 11 48.55 7.02 -12.00
N ARG A 12 47.26 7.39 -12.14
CA ARG A 12 46.22 6.56 -12.71
C ARG A 12 46.18 6.55 -14.22
N ASN A 13 46.55 7.68 -14.85
CA ASN A 13 46.33 7.92 -16.27
C ASN A 13 47.63 8.30 -17.03
N GLY A 14 48.75 8.54 -16.34
CA GLY A 14 50.06 8.84 -16.91
C GLY A 14 50.60 7.70 -17.81
N GLY A 15 51.54 8.00 -18.65
CA GLY A 15 52.25 7.07 -19.50
C GLY A 15 53.35 6.30 -18.75
N LYS A 16 53.80 5.16 -19.27
CA LYS A 16 54.91 4.36 -18.70
C LYS A 16 56.22 5.12 -18.62
N SER A 17 56.43 6.14 -19.48
CA SER A 17 57.62 7.02 -19.52
C SER A 17 57.48 8.28 -18.64
N GLY A 18 56.51 8.36 -17.75
CA GLY A 18 56.32 9.48 -16.82
C GLY A 18 55.60 10.70 -17.40
N GLY A 19 55.33 10.75 -18.70
CA GLY A 19 54.62 11.84 -19.35
C GLY A 19 53.09 11.76 -19.12
N TYR A 20 52.42 12.90 -18.91
CA TYR A 20 50.97 13.01 -18.83
C TYR A 20 50.42 13.62 -20.11
N ASN A 21 49.52 12.92 -20.77
CA ASN A 21 48.79 13.42 -21.94
C ASN A 21 47.29 13.42 -21.64
N ALA A 22 46.71 14.60 -21.56
CA ALA A 22 45.32 14.78 -21.18
C ALA A 22 44.34 14.03 -22.08
N LYS A 23 44.56 13.99 -23.41
CA LYS A 23 43.70 13.28 -24.35
C LYS A 23 43.72 11.77 -24.09
N LYS A 24 44.90 11.17 -23.95
CA LYS A 24 45.06 9.75 -23.63
C LYS A 24 44.53 9.41 -22.23
N ALA A 25 44.68 10.33 -21.27
CA ALA A 25 44.15 10.19 -19.93
C ALA A 25 42.61 10.17 -19.96
N HIS A 26 42.01 11.07 -20.75
CA HIS A 26 40.58 11.10 -20.95
C HIS A 26 40.04 9.81 -21.63
N GLU A 27 40.69 9.34 -22.68
CA GLU A 27 40.35 8.09 -23.36
C GLU A 27 40.43 6.89 -22.41
N LYS A 28 41.47 6.80 -21.56
CA LYS A 28 41.59 5.77 -20.52
C LYS A 28 40.47 5.88 -19.46
N ALA A 29 40.10 7.09 -19.08
CA ALA A 29 39.01 7.32 -18.12
C ALA A 29 37.66 6.94 -18.73
N MET A 30 37.40 7.31 -19.97
CA MET A 30 36.20 6.92 -20.72
C MET A 30 36.12 5.40 -20.92
N GLY A 31 37.21 4.75 -21.30
CA GLY A 31 37.28 3.29 -21.45
C GLY A 31 37.00 2.55 -20.13
N ARG A 32 37.38 3.13 -18.97
CA ARG A 32 36.99 2.58 -17.66
C ARG A 32 35.52 2.85 -17.30
N SER A 33 34.98 3.99 -17.72
CA SER A 33 33.57 4.37 -17.58
C SER A 33 32.67 3.46 -18.42
N HIS A 34 33.12 3.10 -19.61
CA HIS A 34 32.39 2.19 -20.51
C HIS A 34 32.66 0.69 -20.24
N ARG A 35 33.27 0.34 -19.10
CA ARG A 35 33.40 -1.06 -18.74
C ARG A 35 32.00 -1.65 -18.71
N THR A 36 31.78 -2.67 -19.53
CA THR A 36 30.61 -3.53 -19.48
C THR A 36 30.35 -3.87 -18.03
N PRO A 37 29.17 -3.59 -17.50
CA PRO A 37 28.85 -3.95 -16.13
C PRO A 37 28.89 -5.48 -16.02
N GLY A 38 30.02 -6.03 -15.51
CA GLY A 38 30.20 -7.46 -15.30
C GLY A 38 29.00 -8.06 -14.52
N ASN A 39 29.23 -8.84 -13.49
CA ASN A 39 28.21 -9.51 -12.64
C ASN A 39 27.14 -8.59 -12.01
N ARG A 40 27.10 -7.29 -12.32
CA ARG A 40 26.07 -6.33 -11.88
C ARG A 40 24.92 -6.18 -12.87
N ALA A 41 24.99 -6.78 -14.06
CA ALA A 41 23.89 -6.75 -15.01
C ALA A 41 22.72 -7.57 -14.47
N VAL A 42 21.55 -6.97 -14.42
CA VAL A 42 20.31 -7.68 -14.06
C VAL A 42 20.02 -8.70 -15.15
N SER A 43 19.88 -9.98 -14.80
CA SER A 43 19.55 -11.05 -15.75
C SER A 43 18.20 -10.78 -16.42
N ASP A 44 18.05 -11.25 -17.65
CA ASP A 44 16.77 -11.06 -18.38
C ASP A 44 15.62 -11.82 -17.71
N THR A 45 15.89 -12.96 -17.09
CA THR A 45 14.92 -13.68 -16.24
C THR A 45 14.42 -12.80 -15.10
N LEU A 46 15.30 -12.08 -14.41
CA LEU A 46 14.91 -11.20 -13.31
C LEU A 46 14.16 -9.96 -13.82
N LYS A 47 14.56 -9.41 -14.98
CA LYS A 47 13.82 -8.32 -15.64
C LYS A 47 12.40 -8.77 -16.01
N TRP A 48 12.27 -9.97 -16.56
CA TRP A 48 10.96 -10.54 -16.89
C TRP A 48 10.09 -10.70 -15.64
N ARG A 49 10.64 -11.26 -14.56
CA ARG A 49 9.95 -11.41 -13.28
C ARG A 49 9.49 -10.06 -12.71
N VAL A 50 10.34 -9.03 -12.77
CA VAL A 50 9.97 -7.67 -12.34
C VAL A 50 8.83 -7.11 -13.19
N ARG A 51 8.86 -7.30 -14.52
CA ARG A 51 7.76 -6.90 -15.41
C ARG A 51 6.45 -7.58 -15.03
N GLU A 52 6.47 -8.88 -14.83
CA GLU A 52 5.30 -9.66 -14.40
C GLU A 52 4.70 -9.13 -13.09
N LEU A 53 5.54 -8.88 -12.07
CA LEU A 53 5.10 -8.35 -10.78
C LEU A 53 4.48 -6.94 -10.90
N ILE A 54 4.97 -6.11 -11.83
CA ILE A 54 4.39 -4.78 -12.09
C ILE A 54 3.08 -4.91 -12.87
N THR A 55 3.01 -5.70 -13.93
CA THR A 55 1.86 -5.74 -14.84
C THR A 55 0.71 -6.57 -14.27
N THR A 56 0.99 -7.73 -13.70
CA THR A 56 0.00 -8.68 -13.20
C THR A 56 -0.40 -8.36 -11.76
N GLU A 57 0.56 -8.28 -10.84
CA GLU A 57 0.28 -8.06 -9.42
C GLU A 57 0.23 -6.58 -9.04
N GLN A 58 0.71 -5.69 -9.91
CA GLN A 58 0.74 -4.23 -9.73
C GLN A 58 1.47 -3.81 -8.45
N TRP A 59 2.56 -4.52 -8.10
CA TRP A 59 3.42 -4.15 -7.00
C TRP A 59 4.22 -2.90 -7.33
N SER A 60 4.52 -2.12 -6.31
CA SER A 60 5.32 -0.91 -6.50
C SER A 60 6.81 -1.23 -6.64
N PRO A 61 7.59 -0.36 -7.33
CA PRO A 61 9.03 -0.50 -7.41
C PRO A 61 9.75 -0.62 -6.06
N LYS A 62 9.17 -0.13 -4.96
CA LYS A 62 9.72 -0.30 -3.61
C LYS A 62 9.37 -1.64 -2.97
N GLN A 63 8.23 -2.23 -3.31
CA GLN A 63 7.78 -3.53 -2.75
C GLN A 63 8.55 -4.70 -3.37
N ILE A 64 8.84 -4.63 -4.67
CA ILE A 64 9.46 -5.72 -5.43
C ILE A 64 10.83 -6.12 -4.88
N PRO A 65 11.80 -5.21 -4.65
CA PRO A 65 13.12 -5.58 -4.13
C PRO A 65 13.08 -6.28 -2.79
N GLY A 66 12.24 -5.80 -1.88
CA GLY A 66 12.12 -6.39 -0.55
C GLY A 66 11.56 -7.82 -0.59
N ARG A 67 10.58 -8.08 -1.47
CA ARG A 67 10.03 -9.43 -1.67
C ARG A 67 11.04 -10.34 -2.37
N LEU A 68 11.65 -9.89 -3.47
CA LEU A 68 12.62 -10.67 -4.22
C LEU A 68 13.87 -11.00 -3.40
N LYS A 69 14.26 -10.14 -2.46
CA LYS A 69 15.35 -10.44 -1.52
C LYS A 69 15.08 -11.69 -0.68
N LYS A 70 13.82 -11.93 -0.29
CA LYS A 70 13.42 -13.17 0.43
C LYS A 70 13.47 -14.41 -0.48
N GLU A 71 13.37 -14.22 -1.78
CA GLU A 71 13.46 -15.26 -2.80
C GLU A 71 14.91 -15.46 -3.30
N GLY A 72 15.90 -14.78 -2.67
CA GLY A 72 17.33 -14.90 -3.02
C GLY A 72 17.78 -13.99 -4.16
N TYR A 73 16.92 -13.11 -4.69
CA TYR A 73 17.27 -12.19 -5.76
C TYR A 73 17.62 -10.81 -5.21
N SER A 74 18.58 -10.12 -5.87
CA SER A 74 18.99 -8.77 -5.52
C SER A 74 18.76 -7.81 -6.69
N ILE A 75 17.91 -6.80 -6.47
CA ILE A 75 17.67 -5.70 -7.40
C ILE A 75 17.33 -4.44 -6.59
N SER A 76 17.79 -3.27 -7.05
CA SER A 76 17.43 -2.01 -6.40
C SER A 76 16.10 -1.43 -6.96
N HIS A 77 15.38 -0.66 -6.16
CA HIS A 77 14.18 0.03 -6.64
C HIS A 77 14.52 1.08 -7.71
N GLU A 78 15.73 1.69 -7.69
CA GLU A 78 16.18 2.60 -8.72
C GLU A 78 16.39 1.90 -10.06
N THR A 79 16.92 0.67 -10.07
CA THR A 79 17.01 -0.15 -11.28
C THR A 79 15.63 -0.41 -11.87
N ILE A 80 14.63 -0.71 -11.02
CA ILE A 80 13.26 -0.91 -11.47
C ILE A 80 12.67 0.40 -12.02
N TYR A 81 12.90 1.55 -11.39
CA TYR A 81 12.47 2.84 -11.94
C TYR A 81 13.16 3.15 -13.28
N ALA A 82 14.45 2.79 -13.44
CA ALA A 82 15.13 2.92 -14.72
C ALA A 82 14.49 2.04 -15.81
N MET A 83 14.12 0.78 -15.48
CA MET A 83 13.38 -0.11 -16.40
C MET A 83 12.02 0.49 -16.81
N ILE A 84 11.27 1.09 -15.87
CA ILE A 84 9.98 1.72 -16.15
C ILE A 84 10.17 2.93 -17.09
N ARG A 85 11.20 3.76 -16.85
CA ARG A 85 11.50 4.92 -17.72
C ARG A 85 11.96 4.51 -19.11
N ALA A 86 12.67 3.38 -19.22
CA ALA A 86 13.15 2.84 -20.51
C ALA A 86 12.05 2.11 -21.30
N ASP A 87 10.89 1.83 -20.69
CA ASP A 87 9.79 1.12 -21.34
C ASP A 87 9.06 2.02 -22.33
N LYS A 88 9.39 1.86 -23.62
CA LYS A 88 8.81 2.64 -24.73
C LYS A 88 7.30 2.41 -24.90
N THR A 89 6.76 1.28 -24.44
CA THR A 89 5.32 0.97 -24.54
C THR A 89 4.50 1.71 -23.50
N GLY A 90 5.14 2.17 -22.42
CA GLY A 90 4.51 2.81 -21.28
C GLY A 90 3.62 1.86 -20.45
N GLU A 91 3.68 0.55 -20.72
CA GLU A 91 2.89 -0.46 -20.01
C GLU A 91 3.23 -0.52 -18.53
N LEU A 92 4.54 -0.54 -18.19
CA LEU A 92 4.99 -0.57 -16.81
C LEU A 92 4.52 0.66 -16.03
N ALA A 93 4.64 1.84 -16.64
CA ALA A 93 4.19 3.09 -16.01
C ALA A 93 2.67 3.10 -15.75
N ARG A 94 1.85 2.61 -16.70
CA ARG A 94 0.38 2.51 -16.55
C ARG A 94 -0.04 1.62 -15.38
N ASN A 95 0.73 0.58 -15.09
CA ASN A 95 0.44 -0.35 -13.99
C ASN A 95 0.96 0.14 -12.62
N CYS A 96 1.79 1.18 -12.57
CA CYS A 96 2.20 1.81 -11.33
C CYS A 96 1.05 2.64 -10.72
N ARG A 97 0.97 2.69 -9.38
CA ARG A 97 -0.11 3.36 -8.62
C ARG A 97 -0.40 4.78 -9.09
N HIS A 98 0.63 5.59 -9.34
CA HIS A 98 0.51 6.98 -9.75
C HIS A 98 0.85 7.19 -11.24
N LYS A 99 0.98 6.11 -12.04
CA LYS A 99 1.33 6.18 -13.45
C LYS A 99 2.56 7.07 -13.72
N MET A 100 3.49 7.13 -12.77
CA MET A 100 4.66 8.04 -12.74
C MET A 100 4.32 9.54 -12.75
N LYS A 101 3.07 9.92 -12.50
CA LYS A 101 2.61 11.31 -12.37
C LYS A 101 2.42 11.65 -10.89
N TYR A 102 2.99 12.77 -10.47
CA TYR A 102 2.90 13.29 -9.11
C TYR A 102 2.20 14.66 -9.13
N ASP A 103 0.90 14.68 -8.89
CA ASP A 103 0.15 15.91 -8.73
C ASP A 103 0.18 16.36 -7.28
N LYS A 104 0.65 17.57 -7.01
CA LYS A 104 0.47 18.24 -5.71
C LYS A 104 -0.99 18.70 -5.62
N LYS A 105 -1.84 17.90 -4.96
CA LYS A 105 -3.23 18.32 -4.69
C LYS A 105 -3.28 19.16 -3.43
N ALA A 106 -3.89 20.35 -3.54
CA ALA A 106 -4.26 21.14 -2.38
C ALA A 106 -5.29 20.38 -1.53
N ASN A 107 -5.06 20.32 -0.22
CA ASN A 107 -6.02 19.75 0.73
C ASN A 107 -7.25 20.69 0.83
N ARG A 108 -8.36 20.32 0.22
CA ARG A 108 -9.66 20.94 0.51
C ARG A 108 -10.22 20.28 1.77
N ARG A 109 -10.35 21.05 2.84
CA ARG A 109 -11.08 20.63 4.04
C ARG A 109 -12.55 20.57 3.68
N HIS A 110 -13.19 19.41 3.86
CA HIS A 110 -14.63 19.26 3.81
C HIS A 110 -15.15 19.30 5.25
N GLU A 111 -16.02 20.24 5.52
CA GLU A 111 -16.78 20.28 6.78
C GLU A 111 -17.81 19.16 6.75
N THR A 112 -17.70 18.20 7.65
CA THR A 112 -18.72 17.18 7.90
C THR A 112 -19.52 17.58 9.12
N LYS A 113 -20.85 17.57 9.00
CA LYS A 113 -21.76 17.82 10.14
C LYS A 113 -21.57 16.73 11.19
N ALA A 114 -21.40 17.12 12.44
CA ALA A 114 -21.34 16.17 13.55
C ALA A 114 -22.67 15.42 13.63
N THR A 115 -22.59 14.09 13.54
CA THR A 115 -23.77 13.20 13.70
C THR A 115 -23.83 12.75 15.16
N ASN A 116 -25.00 12.87 15.76
CA ASN A 116 -25.21 12.46 17.15
C ASN A 116 -25.56 10.95 17.19
N ILE A 117 -24.51 10.11 17.28
CA ILE A 117 -24.67 8.66 17.48
C ILE A 117 -24.83 8.40 18.98
N LYS A 118 -25.97 7.79 19.38
CA LYS A 118 -26.24 7.45 20.78
C LYS A 118 -25.26 6.39 21.29
N ASN A 119 -24.88 6.47 22.56
CA ASN A 119 -24.06 5.47 23.27
C ASN A 119 -22.74 5.11 22.56
N ARG A 120 -22.16 6.03 21.81
CA ARG A 120 -20.87 5.81 21.17
C ARG A 120 -19.75 5.73 22.21
N VAL A 121 -18.84 4.78 22.04
CA VAL A 121 -17.62 4.67 22.86
C VAL A 121 -16.48 5.42 22.16
N SER A 122 -15.83 6.34 22.90
CA SER A 122 -14.74 7.13 22.35
C SER A 122 -13.50 6.25 22.03
N ILE A 123 -12.72 6.65 21.01
CA ILE A 123 -11.44 6.01 20.72
C ILE A 123 -10.46 6.12 21.90
N HIS A 124 -10.61 7.12 22.78
CA HIS A 124 -9.80 7.29 23.98
C HIS A 124 -10.04 6.20 25.04
N GLU A 125 -11.18 5.51 24.97
CA GLU A 125 -11.49 4.35 25.81
C GLU A 125 -10.99 3.01 25.21
N ARG A 126 -10.39 3.06 24.03
CA ARG A 126 -9.82 1.86 23.39
C ARG A 126 -8.61 1.37 24.18
N PRO A 127 -8.50 0.04 24.45
CA PRO A 127 -7.38 -0.50 25.20
C PRO A 127 -6.02 -0.09 24.59
N PRO A 128 -5.02 0.24 25.42
CA PRO A 128 -3.68 0.64 24.94
C PRO A 128 -3.03 -0.39 24.03
N GLU A 129 -3.30 -1.68 24.25
CA GLU A 129 -2.80 -2.80 23.45
C GLU A 129 -3.31 -2.77 22.00
N ALA A 130 -4.40 -2.04 21.74
CA ALA A 130 -4.93 -1.84 20.39
C ALA A 130 -4.17 -0.73 19.65
N ASP A 131 -2.84 -0.72 19.76
CA ASP A 131 -1.91 0.25 19.16
C ASP A 131 -1.64 0.00 17.65
N GLY A 132 -2.06 -1.15 17.12
CA GLY A 132 -1.83 -1.61 15.75
C GLY A 132 -0.79 -2.71 15.63
N THR A 133 -0.20 -3.15 16.75
CA THR A 133 0.67 -4.35 16.80
C THR A 133 -0.12 -5.59 17.20
N ARG A 134 -1.14 -5.44 18.07
CA ARG A 134 -1.99 -6.53 18.50
C ARG A 134 -2.87 -7.04 17.36
N PHE A 135 -2.92 -8.36 17.19
CA PHE A 135 -3.80 -9.03 16.24
C PHE A 135 -5.27 -8.98 16.68
N GLY A 136 -6.16 -8.77 15.71
CA GLY A 136 -7.61 -8.77 15.92
C GLY A 136 -8.25 -7.37 16.09
N ASP A 137 -7.48 -6.30 15.91
CA ASP A 137 -8.00 -4.93 15.94
C ASP A 137 -8.31 -4.43 14.52
N TRP A 138 -9.58 -4.15 14.25
CA TRP A 138 -10.05 -3.77 12.91
C TRP A 138 -10.40 -2.28 12.81
N GLU A 139 -10.11 -1.70 11.66
CA GLU A 139 -10.64 -0.40 11.24
C GLU A 139 -11.71 -0.59 10.18
N MET A 140 -12.76 0.21 10.23
CA MET A 140 -13.92 0.16 9.33
C MET A 140 -14.18 1.53 8.71
N ASP A 141 -14.50 1.54 7.40
CA ASP A 141 -14.80 2.76 6.66
C ASP A 141 -15.70 2.47 5.45
N LEU A 142 -16.26 3.51 4.84
CA LEU A 142 -17.04 3.42 3.61
C LEU A 142 -16.40 4.23 2.48
N ILE A 143 -16.44 3.66 1.28
CA ILE A 143 -16.22 4.40 0.04
C ILE A 143 -17.59 4.65 -0.57
N VAL A 144 -17.97 5.91 -0.67
CA VAL A 144 -19.28 6.33 -1.18
C VAL A 144 -19.12 7.09 -2.50
N ASP A 145 -20.00 6.85 -3.45
CA ASP A 145 -20.10 7.60 -4.70
C ASP A 145 -21.14 8.75 -4.62
N LYS A 146 -21.29 9.51 -5.69
CA LYS A 146 -22.25 10.62 -5.77
C LYS A 146 -23.72 10.18 -5.71
N HIS A 147 -23.99 8.91 -6.02
CA HIS A 147 -25.31 8.31 -6.02
C HIS A 147 -25.65 7.59 -4.71
N GLN A 148 -24.80 7.75 -3.66
CA GLN A 148 -24.94 7.10 -2.35
C GLN A 148 -24.76 5.57 -2.38
N ASN A 149 -24.28 5.00 -3.49
CA ASN A 149 -23.79 3.62 -3.48
C ASN A 149 -22.52 3.55 -2.65
N ALA A 150 -22.35 2.46 -1.91
CA ALA A 150 -21.26 2.33 -0.97
C ALA A 150 -20.55 0.99 -1.07
N ILE A 151 -19.24 1.02 -0.79
CA ILE A 151 -18.40 -0.16 -0.55
C ILE A 151 -17.92 -0.08 0.88
N LEU A 152 -18.24 -1.12 1.66
CA LEU A 152 -17.66 -1.34 2.98
C LEU A 152 -16.21 -1.76 2.83
N THR A 153 -15.34 -1.19 3.65
CA THR A 153 -13.94 -1.57 3.76
C THR A 153 -13.59 -1.86 5.21
N LEU A 154 -12.84 -2.94 5.45
CA LEU A 154 -12.38 -3.38 6.76
C LEU A 154 -10.89 -3.72 6.65
N VAL A 155 -10.08 -3.27 7.61
CA VAL A 155 -8.64 -3.57 7.67
C VAL A 155 -8.29 -4.05 9.07
N GLU A 156 -7.65 -5.22 9.17
CA GLU A 156 -6.99 -5.67 10.40
C GLU A 156 -5.66 -4.91 10.54
N ARG A 157 -5.46 -4.28 11.71
CA ARG A 157 -4.42 -3.25 11.88
C ARG A 157 -3.00 -3.78 11.91
N SER A 158 -2.77 -4.97 12.46
CA SER A 158 -1.43 -5.53 12.59
C SER A 158 -0.91 -6.12 11.28
N THR A 159 -1.77 -6.78 10.53
CA THR A 159 -1.43 -7.54 9.31
C THR A 159 -1.78 -6.84 8.01
N ASP A 160 -2.52 -5.71 8.04
CA ASP A 160 -3.13 -5.07 6.88
C ASP A 160 -4.11 -6.00 6.11
N ARG A 161 -4.60 -7.08 6.73
CA ARG A 161 -5.61 -7.92 6.10
C ARG A 161 -6.84 -7.09 5.78
N PHE A 162 -7.24 -7.12 4.53
CA PHE A 162 -8.25 -6.25 3.97
C PHE A 162 -9.47 -7.04 3.48
N LEU A 163 -10.67 -6.58 3.87
CA LEU A 163 -11.94 -7.07 3.35
C LEU A 163 -12.71 -5.91 2.74
N MET A 164 -13.41 -6.17 1.64
CA MET A 164 -14.32 -5.18 1.05
C MET A 164 -15.54 -5.84 0.44
N GLU A 165 -16.66 -5.14 0.51
CA GLU A 165 -17.91 -5.59 -0.07
C GLU A 165 -18.78 -4.42 -0.53
N LYS A 166 -19.42 -4.56 -1.69
CA LYS A 166 -20.42 -3.60 -2.19
C LYS A 166 -21.72 -3.77 -1.41
N LEU A 167 -22.24 -2.66 -0.89
CA LEU A 167 -23.47 -2.67 -0.12
C LEU A 167 -24.70 -2.59 -1.06
N LYS A 168 -25.61 -3.54 -0.94
CA LYS A 168 -26.83 -3.62 -1.76
C LYS A 168 -27.84 -2.52 -1.43
N HIS A 169 -27.86 -2.05 -0.18
CA HIS A 169 -28.80 -1.07 0.34
C HIS A 169 -28.13 0.26 0.71
N GLY A 170 -27.05 0.63 0.00
CA GLY A 170 -26.29 1.83 0.31
C GLY A 170 -25.79 1.83 1.76
N LYS A 171 -25.83 2.99 2.42
CA LYS A 171 -25.29 3.17 3.79
C LYS A 171 -26.35 3.08 4.91
N GLN A 172 -27.39 2.27 4.73
CA GLN A 172 -28.36 2.03 5.80
C GLN A 172 -27.69 1.30 6.97
N ALA A 173 -27.78 1.87 8.18
CA ALA A 173 -27.02 1.44 9.36
C ALA A 173 -27.20 -0.04 9.71
N MET A 174 -28.44 -0.55 9.75
CA MET A 174 -28.69 -1.94 10.11
C MET A 174 -28.24 -2.91 9.00
N SER A 175 -28.43 -2.56 7.73
CA SER A 175 -27.92 -3.35 6.60
C SER A 175 -26.41 -3.44 6.63
N LEU A 176 -25.71 -2.32 6.87
CA LEU A 176 -24.27 -2.26 7.03
C LEU A 176 -23.80 -3.15 8.19
N ALA A 177 -24.41 -3.02 9.36
CA ALA A 177 -24.05 -3.81 10.54
C ALA A 177 -24.18 -5.32 10.29
N LYS A 178 -25.20 -5.77 9.56
CA LYS A 178 -25.37 -7.18 9.17
C LYS A 178 -24.25 -7.65 8.23
N VAL A 179 -23.81 -6.82 7.29
CA VAL A 179 -22.70 -7.15 6.38
C VAL A 179 -21.39 -7.24 7.18
N VAL A 180 -21.10 -6.26 8.06
CA VAL A 180 -19.92 -6.29 8.93
C VAL A 180 -19.93 -7.55 9.81
N TRP A 181 -21.07 -7.86 10.45
CA TRP A 181 -21.22 -9.07 11.25
C TRP A 181 -20.87 -10.32 10.47
N ARG A 182 -21.44 -10.50 9.28
CA ARG A 182 -21.18 -11.67 8.43
C ARG A 182 -19.72 -11.80 8.00
N LEU A 183 -19.07 -10.68 7.67
CA LEU A 183 -17.67 -10.66 7.24
C LEU A 183 -16.71 -10.93 8.40
N LEU A 184 -17.02 -10.47 9.62
CA LEU A 184 -16.13 -10.61 10.77
C LEU A 184 -16.45 -11.83 11.65
N LEU A 185 -17.62 -12.45 11.48
CA LEU A 185 -18.02 -13.63 12.26
C LEU A 185 -16.99 -14.78 12.21
N PRO A 186 -16.38 -15.10 11.05
CA PRO A 186 -15.35 -16.15 10.98
C PRO A 186 -14.10 -15.87 11.83
N TYR A 187 -13.87 -14.62 12.21
CA TYR A 187 -12.71 -14.18 13.00
C TYR A 187 -13.01 -13.97 14.47
N LYS A 188 -14.25 -14.23 14.91
CA LYS A 188 -14.66 -14.07 16.30
C LYS A 188 -13.76 -14.86 17.25
N GLY A 189 -13.29 -14.21 18.31
CA GLY A 189 -12.29 -14.73 19.23
C GLY A 189 -10.92 -14.12 18.96
N GLU A 190 -9.93 -14.90 18.58
CA GLU A 190 -8.56 -14.44 18.43
C GLU A 190 -8.39 -13.38 17.33
N GLY A 191 -9.08 -13.51 16.22
CA GLY A 191 -8.98 -12.60 15.08
C GLY A 191 -9.86 -11.35 15.16
N LEU A 192 -10.65 -11.17 16.22
CA LEU A 192 -11.55 -10.02 16.38
C LEU A 192 -11.63 -9.58 17.84
N LYS A 193 -10.99 -8.47 18.16
CA LYS A 193 -10.91 -7.89 19.52
C LYS A 193 -11.57 -6.52 19.62
N THR A 194 -11.34 -5.65 18.65
CA THR A 194 -11.95 -4.32 18.57
C THR A 194 -12.29 -3.92 17.14
N ILE A 195 -13.24 -2.99 17.00
CA ILE A 195 -13.55 -2.33 15.72
C ILE A 195 -13.45 -0.83 15.95
N THR A 196 -12.78 -0.10 15.05
CA THR A 196 -12.69 1.37 15.09
C THR A 196 -13.32 1.96 13.83
N THR A 197 -14.16 2.98 13.98
CA THR A 197 -14.84 3.67 12.87
C THR A 197 -14.90 5.18 13.10
N ASP A 198 -15.36 5.96 12.10
CA ASP A 198 -15.67 7.38 12.29
C ASP A 198 -17.11 7.60 12.79
N ASN A 199 -17.49 8.89 12.87
CA ASN A 199 -18.79 9.32 13.39
C ASN A 199 -19.89 9.38 12.31
N GLY A 200 -19.81 8.57 11.24
CA GLY A 200 -20.85 8.51 10.22
C GLY A 200 -22.15 7.90 10.75
N SER A 201 -23.30 8.47 10.37
CA SER A 201 -24.62 7.95 10.75
C SER A 201 -24.88 6.50 10.33
N GLU A 202 -24.19 6.05 9.31
CA GLU A 202 -24.18 4.67 8.83
C GLU A 202 -23.70 3.66 9.87
N PHE A 203 -22.97 4.11 10.89
CA PHE A 203 -22.49 3.25 11.99
C PHE A 203 -23.39 3.29 13.23
N ALA A 204 -24.57 3.91 13.14
CA ALA A 204 -25.51 4.02 14.28
C ALA A 204 -25.99 2.67 14.84
N ALA A 205 -25.93 1.58 14.08
CA ALA A 205 -26.27 0.22 14.55
C ALA A 205 -25.10 -0.49 15.27
N HIS A 206 -24.09 0.25 15.75
CA HIS A 206 -22.90 -0.30 16.41
C HIS A 206 -23.19 -1.12 17.67
N GLU A 207 -24.23 -0.77 18.45
CA GLU A 207 -24.63 -1.53 19.65
C GLU A 207 -25.12 -2.95 19.28
N TRP A 208 -25.91 -3.06 18.22
CA TRP A 208 -26.33 -4.36 17.70
C TRP A 208 -25.12 -5.18 17.25
N LEU A 209 -24.20 -4.55 16.52
CA LEU A 209 -22.98 -5.18 16.05
C LEU A 209 -22.10 -5.65 17.21
N SER A 210 -21.90 -4.80 18.21
CA SER A 210 -21.12 -5.11 19.41
C SER A 210 -21.66 -6.32 20.15
N ARG A 211 -22.98 -6.37 20.35
CA ARG A 211 -23.64 -7.53 21.00
C ARG A 211 -23.49 -8.82 20.20
N LYS A 212 -23.64 -8.76 18.86
CA LYS A 212 -23.55 -9.95 18.01
C LYS A 212 -22.12 -10.51 17.90
N LEU A 213 -21.12 -9.64 17.81
CA LEU A 213 -19.71 -10.05 17.71
C LEU A 213 -19.04 -10.25 19.08
N GLY A 214 -19.58 -9.66 20.15
CA GLY A 214 -18.99 -9.70 21.48
C GLY A 214 -17.78 -8.78 21.63
N VAL A 215 -17.69 -7.70 20.82
CA VAL A 215 -16.57 -6.75 20.83
C VAL A 215 -17.07 -5.30 20.86
N ARG A 216 -16.24 -4.38 21.34
CA ARG A 216 -16.58 -2.95 21.35
C ARG A 216 -16.25 -2.30 20.02
N VAL A 217 -17.14 -1.37 19.61
CA VAL A 217 -16.91 -0.47 18.47
C VAL A 217 -16.52 0.90 19.03
N TYR A 218 -15.36 1.39 18.64
CA TYR A 218 -14.80 2.67 19.05
C TYR A 218 -14.93 3.69 17.93
N PHE A 219 -15.23 4.94 18.31
CA PHE A 219 -15.42 6.04 17.39
C PHE A 219 -14.27 7.04 17.48
N THR A 220 -13.71 7.40 16.32
CA THR A 220 -12.66 8.42 16.25
C THR A 220 -13.20 9.80 16.62
N ASP A 221 -12.31 10.72 16.95
CA ASP A 221 -12.68 12.12 17.10
C ASP A 221 -13.09 12.71 15.74
N SER A 222 -13.90 13.74 15.80
CA SER A 222 -14.27 14.49 14.60
C SER A 222 -13.02 15.10 13.97
N TYR A 223 -12.90 15.03 12.64
CA TYR A 223 -11.76 15.54 11.87
C TYR A 223 -10.40 14.85 12.13
N SER A 224 -10.39 13.73 12.82
CA SER A 224 -9.17 13.02 13.24
C SER A 224 -8.92 11.77 12.39
N SER A 225 -8.83 11.93 11.07
CA SER A 225 -8.64 10.81 10.12
C SER A 225 -7.35 10.00 10.38
N TRP A 226 -6.33 10.60 11.00
CA TRP A 226 -5.09 9.92 11.38
C TRP A 226 -5.29 8.80 12.41
N GLN A 227 -6.38 8.85 13.19
CA GLN A 227 -6.74 7.80 14.15
C GLN A 227 -7.18 6.48 13.47
N LYS A 228 -7.47 6.53 12.15
CA LYS A 228 -7.76 5.38 11.28
C LYS A 228 -6.74 5.29 10.13
N GLY A 229 -5.44 5.40 10.43
CA GLY A 229 -4.39 5.50 9.42
C GLY A 229 -4.26 4.29 8.50
N ASN A 230 -4.53 3.06 8.99
CA ASN A 230 -4.39 1.85 8.20
C ASN A 230 -5.45 1.76 7.09
N ILE A 231 -6.72 2.02 7.44
CA ILE A 231 -7.79 1.96 6.45
C ILE A 231 -7.72 3.14 5.47
N GLU A 232 -7.30 4.33 5.93
CA GLU A 232 -7.08 5.46 5.04
C GLU A 232 -6.01 5.16 3.99
N ASN A 233 -4.89 4.55 4.40
CA ASN A 233 -3.83 4.11 3.48
C ASN A 233 -4.32 3.05 2.51
N THR A 234 -5.13 2.09 2.98
CA THR A 234 -5.70 1.04 2.13
C THR A 234 -6.71 1.62 1.16
N ASN A 235 -7.58 2.55 1.61
CA ASN A 235 -8.51 3.25 0.73
C ASN A 235 -7.78 4.06 -0.35
N LYS A 236 -6.59 4.63 -0.06
CA LYS A 236 -5.73 5.24 -1.08
C LYS A 236 -5.21 4.21 -2.11
N LEU A 237 -5.01 2.94 -1.74
CA LEU A 237 -4.65 1.88 -2.70
C LEU A 237 -5.83 1.49 -3.58
N ILE A 238 -7.04 1.41 -3.01
CA ILE A 238 -8.27 1.11 -3.76
C ILE A 238 -8.49 2.13 -4.88
N ARG A 239 -8.11 3.40 -4.67
CA ARG A 239 -8.23 4.46 -5.68
C ARG A 239 -7.42 4.22 -6.97
N GLN A 240 -6.46 3.30 -6.96
CA GLN A 240 -5.82 2.80 -8.19
C GLN A 240 -6.81 2.04 -9.09
N TYR A 241 -7.77 1.34 -8.50
CA TYR A 241 -8.74 0.46 -9.17
C TYR A 241 -10.12 1.09 -9.32
N ILE A 242 -10.50 1.91 -8.33
CA ILE A 242 -11.78 2.63 -8.25
C ILE A 242 -11.45 4.12 -8.05
N PRO A 243 -11.17 4.88 -9.11
CA PRO A 243 -10.92 6.31 -9.04
C PRO A 243 -12.08 7.08 -8.38
N LYS A 244 -11.81 8.28 -7.88
CA LYS A 244 -12.89 9.18 -7.43
C LYS A 244 -13.82 9.51 -8.59
N GLY A 245 -15.13 9.47 -8.34
CA GLY A 245 -16.16 9.71 -9.36
C GLY A 245 -16.61 8.45 -10.11
N THR A 246 -16.00 7.29 -9.86
CA THR A 246 -16.51 6.01 -10.39
C THR A 246 -17.90 5.73 -9.82
N ASP A 247 -18.83 5.36 -10.68
CA ASP A 247 -20.14 4.86 -10.28
C ASP A 247 -20.00 3.45 -9.73
N ILE A 248 -20.23 3.30 -8.41
CA ILE A 248 -20.10 2.02 -7.71
C ILE A 248 -21.16 1.02 -8.16
N SER A 249 -22.33 1.48 -8.65
CA SER A 249 -23.39 0.59 -9.12
C SER A 249 -22.94 -0.33 -10.26
N THR A 250 -22.05 0.16 -11.12
CA THR A 250 -21.50 -0.57 -12.28
C THR A 250 -20.46 -1.63 -11.90
N LEU A 251 -19.94 -1.61 -10.68
CA LEU A 251 -18.94 -2.58 -10.24
C LEU A 251 -19.62 -3.90 -9.86
N THR A 252 -19.14 -4.98 -10.45
CA THR A 252 -19.58 -6.33 -10.10
C THR A 252 -18.91 -6.83 -8.82
N ASP A 253 -19.56 -7.74 -8.10
CA ASP A 253 -18.99 -8.37 -6.90
C ASP A 253 -17.68 -9.11 -7.23
N ARG A 254 -17.60 -9.75 -8.41
CA ARG A 254 -16.37 -10.37 -8.92
C ARG A 254 -15.23 -9.35 -9.06
N ARG A 255 -15.51 -8.14 -9.53
CA ARG A 255 -14.50 -7.07 -9.65
C ARG A 255 -14.03 -6.61 -8.27
N ILE A 256 -14.96 -6.46 -7.31
CA ILE A 256 -14.66 -6.12 -5.92
C ILE A 256 -13.75 -7.17 -5.28
N ALA A 257 -14.11 -8.46 -5.40
CA ALA A 257 -13.31 -9.57 -4.89
C ALA A 257 -11.91 -9.63 -5.52
N ALA A 258 -11.79 -9.37 -6.83
CA ALA A 258 -10.50 -9.33 -7.52
C ALA A 258 -9.58 -8.20 -7.00
N ILE A 259 -10.15 -7.01 -6.73
CA ILE A 259 -9.41 -5.89 -6.14
C ILE A 259 -8.95 -6.25 -4.73
N GLN A 260 -9.83 -6.80 -3.89
CA GLN A 260 -9.49 -7.27 -2.54
C GLN A 260 -8.32 -8.27 -2.58
N ALA A 261 -8.41 -9.27 -3.46
CA ALA A 261 -7.36 -10.28 -3.62
C ALA A 261 -6.01 -9.66 -4.00
N LYS A 262 -5.98 -8.71 -4.96
CA LYS A 262 -4.76 -8.01 -5.35
C LYS A 262 -4.15 -7.20 -4.21
N ILE A 263 -4.96 -6.48 -3.43
CA ILE A 263 -4.48 -5.70 -2.29
C ILE A 263 -3.89 -6.61 -1.21
N ASN A 264 -4.53 -7.76 -0.94
CA ASN A 264 -4.09 -8.73 0.07
C ASN A 264 -2.85 -9.56 -0.36
N ARG A 265 -2.54 -9.62 -1.65
CA ARG A 265 -1.30 -10.23 -2.17
C ARG A 265 -0.15 -9.24 -2.34
N ARG A 266 -0.36 -7.96 -2.06
CA ARG A 266 0.67 -6.93 -2.22
C ARG A 266 1.58 -6.89 -0.98
N PRO A 267 2.90 -7.13 -1.10
CA PRO A 267 3.83 -7.08 0.03
C PRO A 267 3.80 -5.74 0.76
N ARG A 268 4.02 -5.78 2.08
CA ARG A 268 4.08 -4.59 2.93
C ARG A 268 5.44 -4.49 3.61
N GLU A 269 6.05 -3.30 3.54
CA GLU A 269 7.33 -3.04 4.20
C GLU A 269 7.22 -3.26 5.72
N LYS A 270 6.15 -2.75 6.36
CA LYS A 270 5.90 -2.96 7.80
C LYS A 270 5.73 -4.42 8.20
N LEU A 271 5.37 -5.30 7.26
CA LEU A 271 5.29 -6.75 7.48
C LEU A 271 6.56 -7.47 7.03
N ASN A 272 7.68 -6.74 6.95
CA ASN A 272 8.92 -7.28 6.42
C ASN A 272 8.73 -7.95 5.05
N PHE A 273 7.99 -7.28 4.16
CA PHE A 273 7.64 -7.72 2.81
C PHE A 273 6.87 -9.04 2.71
N LEU A 274 6.23 -9.47 3.79
CA LEU A 274 5.13 -10.43 3.70
C LEU A 274 3.88 -9.73 3.12
N THR A 275 3.02 -10.51 2.52
CA THR A 275 1.69 -10.06 2.10
C THR A 275 0.74 -10.04 3.30
N PRO A 276 -0.34 -9.24 3.28
CA PRO A 276 -1.40 -9.30 4.30
C PRO A 276 -1.97 -10.72 4.52
N ASN A 277 -2.11 -11.51 3.44
CA ASN A 277 -2.55 -12.90 3.57
C ASN A 277 -1.55 -13.75 4.38
N GLU A 278 -0.27 -13.72 4.00
CA GLU A 278 0.76 -14.49 4.70
C GLU A 278 0.88 -14.08 6.17
N ALA A 279 0.80 -12.76 6.46
CA ALA A 279 0.89 -12.27 7.83
C ALA A 279 -0.34 -12.64 8.66
N PHE A 280 -1.54 -12.58 8.06
CA PHE A 280 -2.79 -12.84 8.76
C PHE A 280 -2.95 -14.33 9.10
N PHE A 281 -2.73 -15.21 8.14
CA PHE A 281 -2.94 -16.65 8.36
C PHE A 281 -1.91 -17.30 9.27
N LYS A 282 -0.74 -16.67 9.49
CA LYS A 282 0.20 -17.12 10.53
C LYS A 282 -0.36 -17.15 11.96
N TYR A 283 -1.46 -16.45 12.22
CA TYR A 283 -2.13 -16.48 13.53
C TYR A 283 -3.12 -17.65 13.65
N TYR A 284 -3.33 -18.42 12.58
CA TYR A 284 -4.24 -19.56 12.55
C TYR A 284 -3.52 -20.90 12.26
N ASP A 285 -2.21 -20.83 11.93
CA ASP A 285 -1.30 -21.98 11.78
C ASP A 285 -0.68 -22.33 13.15
#